data_abb54a09e5768f948a1f5c67ed89fd17
#
_entry.id   abb54a09e5768f948a1f5c67ed89fd17
#
_cell.length_a   1.000
_cell.length_b   1.000
_cell.length_c   1.000
_cell.angle_alpha   90.00
_cell.angle_beta   90.00
_cell.angle_gamma   90.00
#
_symmetry.space_group_name_H-M   'P 1'
#
loop_
_entity.id
_entity.type
_entity.pdbx_description
1 polymer ?
#
loop_
_entity_poly.entity_id
_entity_poly.type
_entity_poly.pdbx_seq_one_letter_code
_entity_poly.pdbx_strand_id
1 'polypeptide(L)'
;MGILILAHEWGHFIIAKRSGLTVEEFGFGFPPRIFSIKRGGTLYSINLLPLGGFVKILGEDGTELNNPKSFSSKPVGIRSLITVGGVFMNFLLAALLLVIGFYIGLPQIIDKDNEMLAKNIEIQIVAINSGSPAEKAGIKMGDVIKYVKSGNKNITINEISTIQENINDNKGKEITIAIQRGKGIFEINAAPRINPPEGEGALGIALAKTGIISYPWYKSLWLGIKSAFIISWEIIKGFTDLLKNLITSGKIPRDISGPVGIAVLTNQAATLGFIYLLQLVAIISLNLAVLNLIPFPALDGGRLLFLGIEKIKGSKVNPKVENAIHSVGIVLLLALIILITYKDILKLK
;
A
#
# COMPACT_ATOMS: atom_id res chain seq x y z
N MET A 1 -2.31 -4.62 9.03
CA MET A 1 -3.43 -5.06 8.16
C MET A 1 -4.77 -5.01 8.89
N GLY A 2 -4.98 -5.71 10.02
CA GLY A 2 -6.27 -5.74 10.72
C GLY A 2 -6.90 -4.38 11.00
N ILE A 3 -6.10 -3.39 11.43
CA ILE A 3 -6.58 -2.02 11.68
C ILE A 3 -7.09 -1.35 10.40
N LEU A 4 -6.44 -1.58 9.25
CA LEU A 4 -6.85 -1.00 7.96
C LEU A 4 -8.19 -1.55 7.49
N ILE A 5 -8.37 -2.87 7.64
CA ILE A 5 -9.64 -3.52 7.31
C ILE A 5 -10.73 -3.07 8.29
N LEU A 6 -10.42 -2.98 9.59
CA LEU A 6 -11.37 -2.48 10.58
C LEU A 6 -11.81 -1.04 10.29
N ALA A 7 -10.89 -0.18 9.87
CA ALA A 7 -11.23 1.19 9.47
C ALA A 7 -12.16 1.21 8.25
N HIS A 8 -11.90 0.34 7.27
CA HIS A 8 -12.75 0.15 6.10
C HIS A 8 -14.18 -0.26 6.50
N GLU A 9 -14.31 -1.35 7.26
CA GLU A 9 -15.61 -1.85 7.74
C GLU A 9 -16.33 -0.84 8.61
N TRP A 10 -15.58 -0.03 9.38
CA TRP A 10 -16.14 1.04 10.17
C TRP A 10 -16.80 2.13 9.30
N GLY A 11 -16.29 2.36 8.10
CA GLY A 11 -16.87 3.26 7.12
C GLY A 11 -18.28 2.80 6.69
N HIS A 12 -18.41 1.55 6.29
CA HIS A 12 -19.71 0.95 5.96
C HIS A 12 -20.67 0.98 7.15
N PHE A 13 -20.18 0.61 8.32
CA PHE A 13 -20.95 0.57 9.56
C PHE A 13 -21.55 1.93 9.92
N ILE A 14 -20.75 2.99 9.96
CA ILE A 14 -21.22 4.33 10.34
C ILE A 14 -22.29 4.81 9.39
N ILE A 15 -22.08 4.67 8.08
CA ILE A 15 -23.02 5.17 7.09
C ILE A 15 -24.30 4.35 7.10
N ALA A 16 -24.21 3.02 7.23
CA ALA A 16 -25.38 2.15 7.36
C ALA A 16 -26.25 2.53 8.58
N LYS A 17 -25.62 2.71 9.75
CA LYS A 17 -26.31 3.13 10.98
C LYS A 17 -26.96 4.50 10.83
N ARG A 18 -26.24 5.49 10.28
CA ARG A 18 -26.79 6.84 10.04
C ARG A 18 -27.91 6.87 9.02
N SER A 19 -27.94 5.92 8.08
CA SER A 19 -29.01 5.73 7.10
C SER A 19 -30.20 4.95 7.65
N GLY A 20 -30.22 4.60 8.94
CA GLY A 20 -31.28 3.90 9.61
C GLY A 20 -31.40 2.42 9.26
N LEU A 21 -30.33 1.79 8.80
CA LEU A 21 -30.29 0.35 8.52
C LEU A 21 -30.00 -0.45 9.79
N THR A 22 -30.46 -1.70 9.78
CA THR A 22 -30.08 -2.67 10.80
C THR A 22 -28.73 -3.28 10.42
N VAL A 23 -27.72 -3.04 11.27
CA VAL A 23 -26.46 -3.77 11.21
C VAL A 23 -26.55 -4.94 12.17
N GLU A 24 -26.55 -6.15 11.65
CA GLU A 24 -26.68 -7.37 12.43
C GLU A 24 -25.42 -7.67 13.23
N GLU A 25 -24.25 -7.60 12.57
CA GLU A 25 -22.97 -7.89 13.19
C GLU A 25 -21.87 -6.95 12.64
N PHE A 26 -20.96 -6.54 13.53
CA PHE A 26 -19.72 -5.87 13.24
C PHE A 26 -18.59 -6.70 13.88
N GLY A 27 -17.81 -7.41 13.05
CA GLY A 27 -16.83 -8.37 13.50
C GLY A 27 -15.40 -7.99 13.16
N PHE A 28 -14.48 -8.20 14.11
CA PHE A 28 -13.05 -8.20 13.87
C PHE A 28 -12.54 -9.63 13.75
N GLY A 29 -11.85 -9.95 12.66
CA GLY A 29 -11.37 -11.30 12.37
C GLY A 29 -12.44 -12.22 11.78
N PHE A 30 -12.02 -13.45 11.41
CA PHE A 30 -12.91 -14.51 10.91
C PHE A 30 -13.10 -15.62 11.95
N PRO A 31 -14.23 -16.34 11.89
CA PRO A 31 -14.55 -17.44 12.81
C PRO A 31 -13.40 -18.43 13.01
N PRO A 32 -13.38 -19.12 14.19
CA PRO A 32 -14.42 -19.16 15.21
C PRO A 32 -14.46 -17.93 16.10
N ARG A 33 -15.66 -17.61 16.66
CA ARG A 33 -15.89 -16.47 17.54
C ARG A 33 -15.28 -16.73 18.93
N ILE A 34 -14.51 -15.76 19.42
CA ILE A 34 -13.92 -15.79 20.77
C ILE A 34 -14.82 -15.05 21.76
N PHE A 35 -15.26 -13.85 21.39
CA PHE A 35 -16.03 -12.97 22.26
C PHE A 35 -17.06 -12.19 21.44
N SER A 36 -18.21 -11.91 22.05
CA SER A 36 -19.20 -10.99 21.45
C SER A 36 -20.05 -10.30 22.51
N ILE A 37 -20.47 -9.06 22.17
CA ILE A 37 -21.38 -8.27 22.97
C ILE A 37 -22.46 -7.65 22.07
N LYS A 38 -23.73 -7.70 22.49
CA LYS A 38 -24.82 -7.09 21.76
C LYS A 38 -25.12 -5.71 22.34
N ARG A 39 -25.02 -4.67 21.51
CA ARG A 39 -25.30 -3.29 21.92
C ARG A 39 -26.01 -2.54 20.78
N GLY A 40 -27.11 -1.82 21.12
CA GLY A 40 -27.85 -1.00 20.13
C GLY A 40 -28.36 -1.80 18.93
N GLY A 41 -28.73 -3.09 19.14
CA GLY A 41 -29.24 -3.98 18.10
C GLY A 41 -28.17 -4.60 17.20
N THR A 42 -26.90 -4.28 17.40
CA THR A 42 -25.76 -4.84 16.67
C THR A 42 -24.95 -5.77 17.57
N LEU A 43 -24.54 -6.90 17.04
CA LEU A 43 -23.59 -7.81 17.66
C LEU A 43 -22.15 -7.37 17.30
N TYR A 44 -21.35 -7.03 18.29
CA TYR A 44 -19.92 -6.75 18.12
C TYR A 44 -19.15 -8.01 18.46
N SER A 45 -18.36 -8.53 17.54
CA SER A 45 -17.64 -9.78 17.72
C SER A 45 -16.15 -9.67 17.49
N ILE A 46 -15.38 -10.43 18.27
CA ILE A 46 -13.95 -10.66 18.08
C ILE A 46 -13.78 -12.15 17.78
N ASN A 47 -13.12 -12.44 16.67
CA ASN A 47 -12.93 -13.79 16.16
C ASN A 47 -11.44 -14.17 16.18
N LEU A 48 -11.18 -15.48 16.09
CA LEU A 48 -9.84 -16.07 16.31
C LEU A 48 -8.84 -15.70 15.21
N LEU A 49 -9.28 -15.61 13.96
CA LEU A 49 -8.39 -15.35 12.83
C LEU A 49 -8.33 -13.85 12.55
N PRO A 50 -7.28 -13.11 12.97
CA PRO A 50 -7.22 -11.63 12.86
C PRO A 50 -6.86 -11.17 11.44
N LEU A 51 -7.32 -11.88 10.42
CA LEU A 51 -7.00 -11.64 9.00
C LEU A 51 -7.96 -10.67 8.31
N GLY A 52 -8.90 -10.06 9.06
CA GLY A 52 -9.88 -9.18 8.45
C GLY A 52 -10.87 -8.61 9.44
N GLY A 53 -11.97 -8.10 8.90
CA GLY A 53 -13.16 -7.66 9.59
C GLY A 53 -14.34 -7.82 8.64
N PHE A 54 -15.53 -7.65 9.16
CA PHE A 54 -16.75 -7.63 8.37
C PHE A 54 -17.83 -6.83 9.05
N VAL A 55 -18.70 -6.26 8.24
CA VAL A 55 -19.96 -5.68 8.68
C VAL A 55 -21.10 -6.42 7.98
N LYS A 56 -22.05 -6.96 8.73
CA LYS A 56 -23.23 -7.64 8.19
C LYS A 56 -24.43 -6.71 8.28
N ILE A 57 -24.88 -6.22 7.14
CA ILE A 57 -26.02 -5.33 7.01
C ILE A 57 -27.23 -6.14 6.56
N LEU A 58 -28.37 -5.96 7.22
CA LEU A 58 -29.62 -6.67 6.89
C LEU A 58 -29.98 -6.44 5.42
N GLY A 59 -30.24 -7.54 4.69
CA GLY A 59 -30.67 -7.51 3.29
C GLY A 59 -29.60 -7.08 2.29
N GLU A 60 -28.34 -7.16 2.64
CA GLU A 60 -27.21 -6.87 1.76
C GLU A 60 -27.06 -7.90 0.62
N ASP A 61 -27.59 -9.08 0.83
CA ASP A 61 -27.64 -10.22 -0.10
C ASP A 61 -28.78 -10.14 -1.13
N GLY A 62 -29.56 -9.03 -1.14
CA GLY A 62 -30.73 -8.85 -2.02
C GLY A 62 -32.04 -9.35 -1.42
N THR A 63 -32.03 -9.83 -0.18
CA THR A 63 -33.24 -10.22 0.57
C THR A 63 -33.90 -9.05 1.28
N GLU A 64 -34.99 -9.26 1.98
CA GLU A 64 -35.67 -8.29 2.85
C GLU A 64 -36.09 -6.97 2.15
N LEU A 65 -36.62 -7.08 0.92
CA LEU A 65 -36.99 -5.93 0.08
C LEU A 65 -38.08 -5.02 0.71
N ASN A 66 -38.96 -5.62 1.50
CA ASN A 66 -40.11 -4.91 2.14
C ASN A 66 -39.74 -4.32 3.51
N ASN A 67 -38.56 -4.59 4.02
CA ASN A 67 -38.13 -4.10 5.32
C ASN A 67 -37.44 -2.73 5.16
N PRO A 68 -37.97 -1.63 5.69
CA PRO A 68 -37.39 -0.30 5.52
C PRO A 68 -36.02 -0.12 6.16
N LYS A 69 -35.58 -1.06 7.03
CA LYS A 69 -34.27 -1.09 7.66
C LYS A 69 -33.27 -1.98 6.92
N SER A 70 -33.68 -2.56 5.79
CA SER A 70 -32.82 -3.40 4.93
C SER A 70 -32.04 -2.56 3.93
N PHE A 71 -30.82 -2.98 3.60
CA PHE A 71 -29.98 -2.40 2.55
C PHE A 71 -30.71 -2.41 1.19
N SER A 72 -31.31 -3.53 0.83
CA SER A 72 -32.01 -3.72 -0.43
C SER A 72 -33.25 -2.83 -0.60
N SER A 73 -33.85 -2.33 0.48
CA SER A 73 -35.00 -1.42 0.42
C SER A 73 -34.62 0.03 0.13
N LYS A 74 -33.34 0.40 0.31
CA LYS A 74 -32.88 1.79 0.16
C LYS A 74 -32.66 2.16 -1.32
N PRO A 75 -32.84 3.44 -1.65
CA PRO A 75 -32.53 3.95 -2.99
C PRO A 75 -31.04 3.77 -3.31
N VAL A 76 -30.74 3.70 -4.61
CA VAL A 76 -29.37 3.49 -5.12
C VAL A 76 -28.34 4.44 -4.49
N GLY A 77 -28.70 5.73 -4.33
CA GLY A 77 -27.79 6.73 -3.75
C GLY A 77 -27.34 6.41 -2.32
N ILE A 78 -28.27 5.93 -1.45
CA ILE A 78 -27.91 5.54 -0.08
C ILE A 78 -27.06 4.27 -0.09
N ARG A 79 -27.42 3.29 -0.91
CA ARG A 79 -26.62 2.06 -1.04
C ARG A 79 -25.21 2.35 -1.56
N SER A 80 -25.06 3.21 -2.56
CA SER A 80 -23.76 3.67 -3.05
C SER A 80 -22.96 4.40 -1.99
N LEU A 81 -23.59 5.27 -1.19
CA LEU A 81 -22.92 5.99 -0.11
C LEU A 81 -22.37 5.03 0.97
N ILE A 82 -23.14 4.00 1.31
CA ILE A 82 -22.69 2.96 2.26
C ILE A 82 -21.47 2.23 1.68
N THR A 83 -21.55 1.80 0.41
CA THR A 83 -20.46 1.07 -0.25
C THR A 83 -19.18 1.93 -0.39
N VAL A 84 -19.30 3.22 -0.72
CA VAL A 84 -18.14 4.14 -0.77
C VAL A 84 -17.56 4.42 0.62
N GLY A 85 -18.36 4.22 1.68
CA GLY A 85 -17.98 4.52 3.05
C GLY A 85 -16.70 3.85 3.50
N GLY A 86 -16.50 2.58 3.14
CA GLY A 86 -15.27 1.84 3.44
C GLY A 86 -14.04 2.43 2.74
N VAL A 87 -14.16 2.68 1.45
CA VAL A 87 -13.12 3.32 0.63
C VAL A 87 -12.74 4.68 1.20
N PHE A 88 -13.73 5.50 1.50
CA PHE A 88 -13.53 6.83 2.07
C PHE A 88 -12.82 6.78 3.43
N MET A 89 -13.16 5.82 4.29
CA MET A 89 -12.54 5.68 5.60
C MET A 89 -11.06 5.28 5.50
N ASN A 90 -10.69 4.40 4.56
CA ASN A 90 -9.29 4.08 4.31
C ASN A 90 -8.51 5.27 3.77
N PHE A 91 -9.10 6.06 2.87
CA PHE A 91 -8.50 7.30 2.39
C PHE A 91 -8.30 8.30 3.55
N LEU A 92 -9.31 8.48 4.39
CA LEU A 92 -9.25 9.38 5.55
C LEU A 92 -8.17 8.95 6.55
N LEU A 93 -8.10 7.65 6.84
CA LEU A 93 -7.06 7.09 7.71
C LEU A 93 -5.67 7.36 7.15
N ALA A 94 -5.46 7.12 5.87
CA ALA A 94 -4.17 7.39 5.23
C ALA A 94 -3.80 8.87 5.26
N ALA A 95 -4.76 9.75 4.94
CA ALA A 95 -4.56 11.19 5.02
C ALA A 95 -4.17 11.63 6.44
N LEU A 96 -4.83 11.09 7.46
CA LEU A 96 -4.51 11.35 8.87
C LEU A 96 -3.09 10.89 9.22
N LEU A 97 -2.71 9.67 8.81
CA LEU A 97 -1.36 9.15 9.04
C LEU A 97 -0.30 10.01 8.35
N LEU A 98 -0.54 10.47 7.13
CA LEU A 98 0.36 11.38 6.42
C LEU A 98 0.44 12.75 7.10
N VAL A 99 -0.68 13.30 7.60
CA VAL A 99 -0.69 14.56 8.38
C VAL A 99 0.18 14.42 9.62
N ILE A 100 0.01 13.34 10.38
CA ILE A 100 0.82 13.03 11.56
C ILE A 100 2.30 12.88 11.15
N GLY A 101 2.56 12.16 10.06
CA GLY A 101 3.91 11.98 9.54
C GLY A 101 4.59 13.30 9.16
N PHE A 102 3.93 14.18 8.42
CA PHE A 102 4.47 15.51 8.09
C PHE A 102 4.67 16.40 9.32
N TYR A 103 3.85 16.25 10.34
CA TYR A 103 4.00 17.00 11.59
C TYR A 103 5.20 16.52 12.42
N ILE A 104 5.37 15.21 12.57
CA ILE A 104 6.49 14.62 13.33
C ILE A 104 7.80 14.73 12.51
N GLY A 105 7.73 14.60 11.20
CA GLY A 105 8.82 14.61 10.24
C GLY A 105 8.83 13.32 9.40
N LEU A 106 8.62 13.46 8.09
CA LEU A 106 8.72 12.36 7.12
C LEU A 106 10.06 12.41 6.39
N PRO A 107 10.66 11.25 6.08
CA PRO A 107 11.76 11.18 5.12
C PRO A 107 11.28 11.69 3.76
N GLN A 108 11.96 12.68 3.22
CA GLN A 108 11.67 13.27 1.92
C GLN A 108 12.94 13.35 1.10
N ILE A 109 12.79 13.29 -0.22
CA ILE A 109 13.89 13.60 -1.13
C ILE A 109 14.19 15.08 -1.00
N ILE A 110 15.47 15.40 -0.82
CA ILE A 110 15.96 16.75 -0.63
C ILE A 110 16.30 17.35 -1.99
N ASP A 111 15.69 18.48 -2.28
CA ASP A 111 15.98 19.38 -3.38
C ASP A 111 16.45 20.74 -2.85
N LYS A 112 16.78 21.67 -3.76
CA LYS A 112 17.25 23.01 -3.40
C LYS A 112 16.23 23.82 -2.59
N ASP A 113 14.94 23.51 -2.77
CA ASP A 113 13.87 24.31 -2.16
C ASP A 113 13.60 23.89 -0.70
N ASN A 114 13.92 22.64 -0.33
CA ASN A 114 13.62 22.10 0.98
C ASN A 114 14.84 21.74 1.84
N GLU A 115 16.07 21.89 1.29
CA GLU A 115 17.32 21.54 1.96
C GLU A 115 17.48 22.24 3.32
N MET A 116 17.09 23.52 3.40
CA MET A 116 17.17 24.31 4.65
C MET A 116 16.23 23.80 5.76
N LEU A 117 15.19 23.07 5.42
CA LEU A 117 14.21 22.50 6.37
C LEU A 117 14.58 21.10 6.82
N ALA A 118 15.49 20.45 6.10
CA ALA A 118 15.85 19.06 6.30
C ALA A 118 16.81 18.87 7.47
N LYS A 119 16.55 17.85 8.26
CA LYS A 119 17.46 17.36 9.30
C LYS A 119 17.97 15.99 8.89
N ASN A 120 19.20 15.66 9.34
CA ASN A 120 19.80 14.35 9.09
C ASN A 120 19.81 14.00 7.59
N ILE A 121 20.42 14.89 6.79
CA ILE A 121 20.55 14.65 5.35
C ILE A 121 21.51 13.49 5.13
N GLU A 122 21.05 12.47 4.41
CA GLU A 122 21.80 11.25 4.10
C GLU A 122 21.60 10.86 2.64
N ILE A 123 22.55 10.12 2.06
CA ILE A 123 22.41 9.56 0.72
C ILE A 123 21.86 8.15 0.86
N GLN A 124 20.62 7.98 0.43
CA GLN A 124 19.86 6.73 0.56
C GLN A 124 19.64 6.07 -0.79
N ILE A 125 19.65 4.74 -0.79
CA ILE A 125 19.28 3.92 -1.93
C ILE A 125 17.75 3.88 -2.02
N VAL A 126 17.20 4.51 -3.07
CA VAL A 126 15.74 4.64 -3.25
C VAL A 126 15.15 3.63 -4.23
N ALA A 127 15.99 3.02 -5.08
CA ALA A 127 15.58 1.91 -5.94
C ALA A 127 16.76 1.00 -6.25
N ILE A 128 16.46 -0.27 -6.55
CA ILE A 128 17.44 -1.30 -6.93
C ILE A 128 16.87 -2.05 -8.12
N ASN A 129 17.65 -2.17 -9.19
CA ASN A 129 17.23 -2.90 -10.38
C ASN A 129 17.36 -4.42 -10.16
N SER A 130 16.36 -5.16 -10.59
CA SER A 130 16.33 -6.62 -10.47
C SER A 130 17.48 -7.26 -11.27
N GLY A 131 18.16 -8.27 -10.68
CA GLY A 131 19.31 -8.94 -11.26
C GLY A 131 20.60 -8.12 -11.24
N SER A 132 20.59 -6.94 -10.61
CA SER A 132 21.76 -6.06 -10.51
C SER A 132 22.84 -6.60 -9.56
N PRO A 133 24.08 -6.11 -9.67
CA PRO A 133 25.12 -6.43 -8.69
C PRO A 133 24.74 -6.02 -7.25
N ALA A 134 24.05 -4.91 -7.08
CA ALA A 134 23.58 -4.45 -5.78
C ALA A 134 22.57 -5.42 -5.15
N GLU A 135 21.59 -5.90 -5.92
CA GLU A 135 20.62 -6.89 -5.43
C GLU A 135 21.32 -8.20 -5.03
N LYS A 136 22.22 -8.71 -5.88
CA LYS A 136 23.00 -9.93 -5.62
C LYS A 136 23.89 -9.82 -4.39
N ALA A 137 24.42 -8.63 -4.12
CA ALA A 137 25.22 -8.34 -2.95
C ALA A 137 24.40 -8.15 -1.67
N GLY A 138 23.06 -8.15 -1.74
CA GLY A 138 22.18 -8.02 -0.58
C GLY A 138 21.96 -6.57 -0.12
N ILE A 139 22.25 -5.59 -0.97
CA ILE A 139 21.88 -4.19 -0.76
C ILE A 139 20.36 -4.10 -0.85
N LYS A 140 19.74 -3.28 -0.01
CA LYS A 140 18.27 -3.11 0.06
C LYS A 140 17.87 -1.65 -0.12
N MET A 141 16.69 -1.45 -0.65
CA MET A 141 16.06 -0.14 -0.66
C MET A 141 15.92 0.38 0.77
N GLY A 142 16.25 1.65 0.99
CA GLY A 142 16.28 2.26 2.31
C GLY A 142 17.66 2.23 2.99
N ASP A 143 18.64 1.52 2.45
CA ASP A 143 20.02 1.56 2.96
C ASP A 143 20.64 2.95 2.73
N VAL A 144 21.34 3.44 3.74
CA VAL A 144 22.08 4.70 3.69
C VAL A 144 23.54 4.40 3.42
N ILE A 145 24.13 5.01 2.41
CA ILE A 145 25.56 4.83 2.10
C ILE A 145 26.38 5.74 3.01
N LYS A 146 27.31 5.15 3.77
CA LYS A 146 28.19 5.89 4.70
C LYS A 146 29.55 6.17 4.08
N TYR A 147 30.15 5.21 3.42
CA TYR A 147 31.40 5.36 2.65
C TYR A 147 31.53 4.24 1.61
N VAL A 148 32.37 4.51 0.63
CA VAL A 148 32.79 3.52 -0.36
C VAL A 148 34.31 3.34 -0.24
N LYS A 149 34.79 2.08 -0.15
CA LYS A 149 36.18 1.74 -0.18
C LYS A 149 36.56 1.18 -1.56
N SER A 150 37.58 1.74 -2.14
CA SER A 150 38.24 1.18 -3.32
C SER A 150 39.73 1.01 -3.00
N GLY A 151 40.17 -0.24 -2.86
CA GLY A 151 41.51 -0.57 -2.34
C GLY A 151 41.68 0.00 -0.92
N ASN A 152 42.79 0.73 -0.68
CA ASN A 152 43.13 1.29 0.65
C ASN A 152 42.53 2.69 0.91
N LYS A 153 41.70 3.23 0.02
CA LYS A 153 41.10 4.58 0.19
C LYS A 153 39.66 4.48 0.67
N ASN A 154 39.40 5.08 1.82
CA ASN A 154 38.02 5.36 2.29
C ASN A 154 37.61 6.71 1.70
N ILE A 155 36.52 6.73 0.93
CA ILE A 155 35.96 7.94 0.36
C ILE A 155 34.75 8.31 1.19
N THR A 156 34.89 9.39 1.97
CA THR A 156 33.76 10.00 2.70
C THR A 156 32.80 10.63 1.71
N ILE A 157 31.52 10.34 1.87
CA ILE A 157 30.50 10.67 0.90
C ILE A 157 29.72 11.89 1.36
N ASN A 158 29.85 12.98 0.61
CA ASN A 158 29.06 14.20 0.82
C ASN A 158 28.06 14.45 -0.32
N GLU A 159 28.30 13.86 -1.50
CA GLU A 159 27.50 14.06 -2.69
C GLU A 159 27.26 12.77 -3.48
N ILE A 160 26.12 12.70 -4.19
CA ILE A 160 25.77 11.56 -5.03
C ILE A 160 26.77 11.39 -6.17
N SER A 161 27.26 12.52 -6.77
CA SER A 161 28.27 12.53 -7.82
C SER A 161 29.53 11.76 -7.43
N THR A 162 30.03 11.99 -6.20
CA THR A 162 31.22 11.31 -5.68
C THR A 162 31.05 9.79 -5.63
N ILE A 163 29.86 9.31 -5.26
CA ILE A 163 29.56 7.87 -5.27
C ILE A 163 29.53 7.34 -6.69
N GLN A 164 28.85 8.06 -7.60
CA GLN A 164 28.71 7.64 -8.99
C GLN A 164 30.06 7.59 -9.72
N GLU A 165 30.91 8.59 -9.53
CA GLU A 165 32.28 8.61 -10.06
C GLU A 165 33.08 7.41 -9.57
N ASN A 166 33.06 7.17 -8.26
CA ASN A 166 33.80 6.05 -7.67
C ASN A 166 33.33 4.68 -8.18
N ILE A 167 32.02 4.49 -8.32
CA ILE A 167 31.44 3.28 -8.89
C ILE A 167 31.88 3.12 -10.36
N ASN A 168 31.90 4.21 -11.14
CA ASN A 168 32.28 4.19 -12.54
C ASN A 168 33.76 3.92 -12.75
N ASP A 169 34.65 4.47 -11.91
CA ASP A 169 36.09 4.27 -11.97
C ASP A 169 36.53 2.84 -11.61
N ASN A 170 35.63 2.13 -10.88
CA ASN A 170 35.88 0.77 -10.43
C ASN A 170 35.03 -0.29 -11.15
N LYS A 171 34.55 -0.01 -12.36
CA LYS A 171 33.83 -1.01 -13.17
C LYS A 171 34.66 -2.27 -13.37
N GLY A 172 34.05 -3.43 -13.12
CA GLY A 172 34.69 -4.74 -13.20
C GLY A 172 35.60 -5.09 -12.02
N LYS A 173 35.79 -4.19 -11.05
CA LYS A 173 36.55 -4.44 -9.84
C LYS A 173 35.62 -4.51 -8.63
N GLU A 174 35.98 -5.33 -7.65
CA GLU A 174 35.22 -5.40 -6.41
C GLU A 174 35.46 -4.13 -5.57
N ILE A 175 34.35 -3.52 -5.10
CA ILE A 175 34.36 -2.39 -4.19
C ILE A 175 33.59 -2.77 -2.92
N THR A 176 33.99 -2.21 -1.78
CA THR A 176 33.29 -2.38 -0.52
C THR A 176 32.45 -1.13 -0.24
N ILE A 177 31.16 -1.32 -0.05
CA ILE A 177 30.21 -0.25 0.26
C ILE A 177 29.74 -0.44 1.70
N ALA A 178 30.01 0.54 2.54
CA ALA A 178 29.48 0.57 3.89
C ALA A 178 28.08 1.20 3.86
N ILE A 179 27.11 0.41 4.24
CA ILE A 179 25.72 0.83 4.36
C ILE A 179 25.27 0.83 5.82
N GLN A 180 24.41 1.78 6.15
CA GLN A 180 23.66 1.73 7.39
C GLN A 180 22.24 1.23 7.08
N ARG A 181 21.82 0.18 7.79
CA ARG A 181 20.46 -0.37 7.74
C ARG A 181 19.90 -0.39 9.15
N GLY A 182 18.90 0.46 9.41
CA GLY A 182 18.42 0.69 10.77
C GLY A 182 19.53 1.22 11.69
N LYS A 183 19.86 0.48 12.75
CA LYS A 183 20.93 0.84 13.69
C LYS A 183 22.28 0.19 13.37
N GLY A 184 22.33 -0.75 12.43
CA GLY A 184 23.54 -1.50 12.09
C GLY A 184 24.29 -0.92 10.88
N ILE A 185 25.62 -0.99 10.90
CA ILE A 185 26.48 -0.69 9.75
C ILE A 185 27.00 -2.02 9.21
N PHE A 186 26.90 -2.20 7.90
CA PHE A 186 27.30 -3.41 7.18
C PHE A 186 28.24 -3.03 6.04
N GLU A 187 29.34 -3.74 5.90
CA GLU A 187 30.21 -3.65 4.74
C GLU A 187 29.79 -4.73 3.73
N ILE A 188 29.46 -4.30 2.53
CA ILE A 188 28.96 -5.16 1.45
C ILE A 188 29.92 -5.04 0.26
N ASN A 189 30.37 -6.17 -0.26
CA ASN A 189 31.21 -6.22 -1.44
C ASN A 189 30.34 -6.38 -2.70
N ALA A 190 30.58 -5.54 -3.69
CA ALA A 190 29.87 -5.60 -4.96
C ALA A 190 30.83 -5.23 -6.11
N ALA A 191 30.67 -5.89 -7.26
CA ALA A 191 31.44 -5.56 -8.47
C ALA A 191 30.53 -4.82 -9.47
N PRO A 192 30.75 -3.52 -9.73
CA PRO A 192 29.99 -2.77 -10.71
C PRO A 192 30.16 -3.36 -12.12
N ARG A 193 29.07 -3.42 -12.91
CA ARG A 193 29.10 -3.92 -14.29
C ARG A 193 29.93 -3.03 -15.21
N ILE A 194 30.73 -3.65 -16.08
CA ILE A 194 31.49 -2.94 -17.11
C ILE A 194 30.54 -2.30 -18.12
N ASN A 195 29.56 -3.10 -18.58
CA ASN A 195 28.54 -2.69 -19.55
C ASN A 195 27.15 -2.81 -18.91
N PRO A 196 26.66 -1.78 -18.19
CA PRO A 196 25.31 -1.80 -17.66
C PRO A 196 24.28 -1.72 -18.80
N PRO A 197 23.06 -2.27 -18.62
CA PRO A 197 21.97 -2.05 -19.55
C PRO A 197 21.67 -0.56 -19.72
N GLU A 198 21.08 -0.20 -20.87
CA GLU A 198 20.71 1.18 -21.16
C GLU A 198 19.74 1.71 -20.09
N GLY A 199 20.00 2.90 -19.58
CA GLY A 199 19.23 3.53 -18.50
C GLY A 199 19.55 3.03 -17.08
N GLU A 200 20.49 2.09 -16.92
CA GLU A 200 20.91 1.58 -15.61
C GLU A 200 22.32 2.03 -15.22
N GLY A 201 22.55 2.27 -13.93
CA GLY A 201 23.89 2.46 -13.39
C GLY A 201 24.67 1.16 -13.27
N ALA A 202 26.01 1.24 -13.14
CA ALA A 202 26.89 0.06 -13.08
C ALA A 202 26.57 -0.89 -11.91
N LEU A 203 26.14 -0.38 -10.75
CA LEU A 203 25.66 -1.18 -9.63
C LEU A 203 24.15 -1.50 -9.72
N GLY A 204 23.38 -0.74 -10.52
CA GLY A 204 21.94 -0.89 -10.62
C GLY A 204 21.19 -0.37 -9.39
N ILE A 205 21.63 0.75 -8.83
CA ILE A 205 20.98 1.47 -7.74
C ILE A 205 20.61 2.88 -8.16
N ALA A 206 19.51 3.38 -7.64
CA ALA A 206 19.16 4.80 -7.67
C ALA A 206 19.42 5.43 -6.30
N LEU A 207 20.07 6.58 -6.30
CA LEU A 207 20.47 7.31 -5.10
C LEU A 207 19.69 8.62 -5.00
N ALA A 208 19.28 8.98 -3.80
CA ALA A 208 18.73 10.30 -3.51
C ALA A 208 19.29 10.85 -2.19
N LYS A 209 19.48 12.17 -2.13
CA LYS A 209 19.62 12.86 -0.83
C LYS A 209 18.26 12.81 -0.16
N THR A 210 18.20 12.22 1.03
CA THR A 210 16.98 12.17 1.85
C THR A 210 17.23 12.85 3.18
N GLY A 211 16.20 13.44 3.75
CA GLY A 211 16.27 14.06 5.06
C GLY A 211 14.90 14.10 5.70
N ILE A 212 14.86 14.26 7.01
CA ILE A 212 13.63 14.35 7.77
C ILE A 212 13.16 15.80 7.78
N ILE A 213 11.98 16.05 7.21
CA ILE A 213 11.37 17.39 7.19
C ILE A 213 10.08 17.36 8.01
N SER A 214 10.00 18.23 9.01
CA SER A 214 8.79 18.45 9.80
C SER A 214 8.19 19.83 9.47
N TYR A 215 6.85 19.88 9.46
CA TYR A 215 6.12 21.11 9.15
C TYR A 215 5.20 21.51 10.32
N PRO A 216 4.85 22.80 10.44
CA PRO A 216 3.80 23.26 11.36
C PRO A 216 2.47 22.53 11.08
N TRP A 217 1.62 22.36 12.11
CA TRP A 217 0.39 21.57 12.05
C TRP A 217 -0.53 21.94 10.86
N TYR A 218 -0.69 23.24 10.56
CA TYR A 218 -1.55 23.73 9.47
C TYR A 218 -1.00 23.35 8.09
N LYS A 219 0.33 23.40 7.92
CA LYS A 219 1.00 22.98 6.68
C LYS A 219 0.99 21.46 6.54
N SER A 220 1.18 20.74 7.64
CA SER A 220 1.09 19.28 7.68
C SER A 220 -0.30 18.78 7.28
N LEU A 221 -1.38 19.46 7.74
CA LEU A 221 -2.74 19.15 7.35
C LEU A 221 -2.94 19.24 5.84
N TRP A 222 -2.51 20.35 5.24
CA TRP A 222 -2.59 20.54 3.80
C TRP A 222 -1.75 19.54 3.02
N LEU A 223 -0.48 19.34 3.42
CA LEU A 223 0.43 18.42 2.75
C LEU A 223 -0.02 16.97 2.88
N GLY A 224 -0.52 16.55 4.02
CA GLY A 224 -1.02 15.19 4.23
C GLY A 224 -2.21 14.86 3.33
N ILE A 225 -3.20 15.76 3.26
CA ILE A 225 -4.35 15.58 2.37
C ILE A 225 -3.93 15.62 0.90
N LYS A 226 -3.11 16.61 0.51
CA LYS A 226 -2.59 16.72 -0.85
C LYS A 226 -1.82 15.46 -1.26
N SER A 227 -0.93 14.97 -0.40
CA SER A 227 -0.16 13.76 -0.66
C SER A 227 -1.05 12.52 -0.78
N ALA A 228 -2.11 12.40 0.03
CA ALA A 228 -3.05 11.30 -0.09
C ALA A 228 -3.71 11.26 -1.48
N PHE A 229 -4.10 12.42 -2.03
CA PHE A 229 -4.64 12.50 -3.40
C PHE A 229 -3.59 12.16 -4.46
N ILE A 230 -2.37 12.71 -4.33
CA ILE A 230 -1.27 12.46 -5.29
C ILE A 230 -0.93 10.97 -5.31
N ILE A 231 -0.72 10.36 -4.14
CA ILE A 231 -0.38 8.93 -4.03
C ILE A 231 -1.53 8.07 -4.58
N SER A 232 -2.79 8.40 -4.27
CA SER A 232 -3.94 7.67 -4.84
C SER A 232 -3.96 7.74 -6.37
N TRP A 233 -3.64 8.90 -6.94
CA TRP A 233 -3.54 9.07 -8.39
C TRP A 233 -2.40 8.24 -9.00
N GLU A 234 -1.24 8.22 -8.35
CA GLU A 234 -0.10 7.40 -8.80
C GLU A 234 -0.42 5.89 -8.70
N ILE A 235 -1.17 5.45 -7.69
CA ILE A 235 -1.65 4.07 -7.58
C ILE A 235 -2.59 3.73 -8.75
N ILE A 236 -3.51 4.63 -9.10
CA ILE A 236 -4.42 4.45 -10.25
C ILE A 236 -3.64 4.34 -11.56
N LYS A 237 -2.65 5.21 -11.77
CA LYS A 237 -1.79 5.16 -12.94
C LYS A 237 -1.01 3.85 -13.02
N GLY A 238 -0.35 3.47 -11.91
CA GLY A 238 0.42 2.22 -11.83
C GLY A 238 -0.44 1.00 -12.15
N PHE A 239 -1.69 0.97 -11.65
CA PHE A 239 -2.64 -0.10 -11.98
C PHE A 239 -3.06 -0.08 -13.45
N THR A 240 -3.29 1.09 -14.02
CA THR A 240 -3.64 1.25 -15.45
C THR A 240 -2.49 0.81 -16.36
N ASP A 241 -1.25 1.18 -16.01
CA ASP A 241 -0.05 0.77 -16.75
C ASP A 241 0.18 -0.74 -16.63
N LEU A 242 -0.09 -1.32 -15.48
CA LEU A 242 -0.05 -2.77 -15.28
C LEU A 242 -1.03 -3.49 -16.19
N LEU A 243 -2.29 -3.05 -16.25
CA LEU A 243 -3.30 -3.63 -17.14
C LEU A 243 -2.91 -3.47 -18.62
N LYS A 244 -2.43 -2.29 -19.00
CA LYS A 244 -1.96 -2.01 -20.36
C LYS A 244 -0.82 -2.97 -20.74
N ASN A 245 0.19 -3.12 -19.88
CA ASN A 245 1.34 -4.00 -20.13
C ASN A 245 0.92 -5.47 -20.19
N LEU A 246 -0.04 -5.88 -19.37
CA LEU A 246 -0.58 -7.24 -19.41
C LEU A 246 -1.27 -7.54 -20.75
N ILE A 247 -2.07 -6.58 -21.25
CA ILE A 247 -2.81 -6.73 -22.53
C ILE A 247 -1.86 -6.67 -23.73
N THR A 248 -0.87 -5.74 -23.71
CA THR A 248 -0.01 -5.49 -24.87
C THR A 248 1.17 -6.46 -24.97
N SER A 249 1.78 -6.84 -23.87
CA SER A 249 3.01 -7.63 -23.85
C SER A 249 2.91 -8.98 -23.12
N GLY A 250 1.75 -9.27 -22.49
CA GLY A 250 1.56 -10.49 -21.68
C GLY A 250 2.51 -10.61 -20.47
N LYS A 251 3.28 -9.56 -20.19
CA LYS A 251 4.28 -9.58 -19.13
C LYS A 251 3.72 -8.98 -17.84
N ILE A 252 3.78 -9.73 -16.76
CA ILE A 252 3.48 -9.24 -15.42
C ILE A 252 4.77 -8.62 -14.87
N PRO A 253 4.75 -7.34 -14.41
CA PRO A 253 5.91 -6.74 -13.76
C PRO A 253 6.40 -7.62 -12.60
N ARG A 254 7.73 -7.68 -12.43
CA ARG A 254 8.34 -8.51 -11.39
C ARG A 254 8.13 -7.93 -9.98
N ASP A 255 7.77 -6.65 -9.89
CA ASP A 255 7.75 -5.88 -8.64
C ASP A 255 6.41 -5.92 -7.89
N ILE A 256 5.47 -6.74 -8.33
CA ILE A 256 4.21 -6.95 -7.60
C ILE A 256 4.50 -7.75 -6.34
N SER A 257 4.17 -7.17 -5.20
CA SER A 257 4.29 -7.79 -3.87
C SER A 257 2.92 -8.27 -3.41
N GLY A 258 2.87 -9.54 -3.02
CA GLY A 258 1.71 -10.14 -2.38
C GLY A 258 1.77 -10.04 -0.85
N PRO A 259 0.96 -10.83 -0.14
CA PRO A 259 0.91 -10.79 1.33
C PRO A 259 2.26 -11.03 2.00
N VAL A 260 3.07 -11.93 1.46
CA VAL A 260 4.41 -12.24 2.01
C VAL A 260 5.37 -11.09 1.73
N GLY A 261 5.35 -10.51 0.53
CA GLY A 261 6.14 -9.32 0.20
C GLY A 261 5.78 -8.11 1.08
N ILE A 262 4.48 -7.89 1.34
CA ILE A 262 4.03 -6.84 2.26
C ILE A 262 4.53 -7.10 3.69
N ALA A 263 4.55 -8.34 4.17
CA ALA A 263 5.10 -8.68 5.49
C ALA A 263 6.61 -8.36 5.56
N VAL A 264 7.36 -8.68 4.50
CA VAL A 264 8.79 -8.34 4.40
C VAL A 264 9.00 -6.82 4.40
N LEU A 265 8.24 -6.07 3.61
CA LEU A 265 8.29 -4.60 3.58
C LEU A 265 7.93 -3.99 4.94
N THR A 266 6.94 -4.57 5.64
CA THR A 266 6.53 -4.12 6.97
C THR A 266 7.67 -4.32 7.98
N ASN A 267 8.34 -5.48 7.95
CA ASN A 267 9.50 -5.72 8.79
C ASN A 267 10.66 -4.77 8.46
N GLN A 268 10.93 -4.51 7.19
CA GLN A 268 11.95 -3.54 6.77
C GLN A 268 11.61 -2.13 7.26
N ALA A 269 10.37 -1.67 7.07
CA ALA A 269 9.94 -0.36 7.55
C ALA A 269 10.02 -0.25 9.08
N ALA A 270 9.66 -1.32 9.81
CA ALA A 270 9.77 -1.35 11.26
C ALA A 270 11.23 -1.26 11.74
N THR A 271 12.18 -1.89 11.04
CA THR A 271 13.62 -1.80 11.36
C THR A 271 14.22 -0.42 11.06
N LEU A 272 13.70 0.28 10.04
CA LEU A 272 14.09 1.66 9.72
C LEU A 272 13.54 2.67 10.73
N GLY A 273 12.41 2.35 11.39
CA GLY A 273 11.83 3.15 12.45
C GLY A 273 10.34 3.44 12.28
N PHE A 274 9.75 3.99 13.34
CA PHE A 274 8.30 4.24 13.42
C PHE A 274 7.75 5.10 12.27
N ILE A 275 8.49 6.11 11.83
CA ILE A 275 8.07 7.02 10.76
C ILE A 275 7.93 6.29 9.41
N TYR A 276 8.86 5.39 9.09
CA TYR A 276 8.81 4.57 7.88
C TYR A 276 7.63 3.59 7.92
N LEU A 277 7.38 2.99 9.10
CA LEU A 277 6.23 2.11 9.30
C LEU A 277 4.92 2.87 9.13
N LEU A 278 4.81 4.08 9.70
CA LEU A 278 3.64 4.94 9.57
C LEU A 278 3.37 5.30 8.10
N GLN A 279 4.42 5.67 7.36
CA GLN A 279 4.32 5.97 5.93
C GLN A 279 3.88 4.75 5.12
N LEU A 280 4.45 3.57 5.39
CA LEU A 280 4.06 2.33 4.73
C LEU A 280 2.59 1.99 4.99
N VAL A 281 2.13 2.11 6.25
CA VAL A 281 0.72 1.86 6.62
C VAL A 281 -0.21 2.82 5.88
N ALA A 282 0.16 4.11 5.75
CA ALA A 282 -0.61 5.08 4.98
C ALA A 282 -0.71 4.68 3.50
N ILE A 283 0.40 4.28 2.88
CA ILE A 283 0.43 3.82 1.48
C ILE A 283 -0.43 2.57 1.29
N ILE A 284 -0.34 1.58 2.20
CA ILE A 284 -1.18 0.37 2.12
C ILE A 284 -2.66 0.72 2.27
N SER A 285 -3.01 1.68 3.15
CA SER A 285 -4.38 2.15 3.31
C SER A 285 -4.93 2.80 2.02
N LEU A 286 -4.12 3.61 1.33
CA LEU A 286 -4.50 4.18 0.03
C LEU A 286 -4.63 3.11 -1.05
N ASN A 287 -3.74 2.12 -1.08
CA ASN A 287 -3.86 0.98 -1.98
C ASN A 287 -5.18 0.24 -1.77
N LEU A 288 -5.55 -0.05 -0.51
CA LEU A 288 -6.84 -0.68 -0.20
C LEU A 288 -8.02 0.19 -0.64
N ALA A 289 -7.96 1.51 -0.43
CA ALA A 289 -9.00 2.43 -0.87
C ALA A 289 -9.16 2.42 -2.39
N VAL A 290 -8.06 2.54 -3.14
CA VAL A 290 -8.09 2.56 -4.61
C VAL A 290 -8.51 1.21 -5.18
N LEU A 291 -7.93 0.10 -4.69
CA LEU A 291 -8.27 -1.24 -5.18
C LEU A 291 -9.74 -1.58 -4.94
N ASN A 292 -10.29 -1.23 -3.76
CA ASN A 292 -11.70 -1.45 -3.48
C ASN A 292 -12.64 -0.57 -4.32
N LEU A 293 -12.14 0.51 -4.94
CA LEU A 293 -12.93 1.33 -5.85
C LEU A 293 -12.98 0.78 -7.29
N ILE A 294 -12.05 -0.13 -7.64
CA ILE A 294 -11.99 -0.73 -8.98
C ILE A 294 -13.26 -1.57 -9.21
N PRO A 295 -13.90 -1.47 -10.41
CA PRO A 295 -15.11 -2.22 -10.74
C PRO A 295 -14.80 -3.71 -10.98
N PHE A 296 -14.32 -4.38 -9.94
CA PHE A 296 -14.01 -5.81 -9.95
C PHE A 296 -14.98 -6.57 -9.05
N PRO A 297 -15.56 -7.70 -9.51
CA PRO A 297 -16.39 -8.55 -8.66
C PRO A 297 -15.66 -8.95 -7.39
N ALA A 298 -16.37 -9.05 -6.28
CA ALA A 298 -15.88 -9.26 -4.92
C ALA A 298 -15.35 -8.02 -4.18
N LEU A 299 -15.14 -6.91 -4.86
CA LEU A 299 -14.78 -5.62 -4.24
C LEU A 299 -15.97 -4.66 -4.20
N ASP A 300 -15.88 -3.61 -3.41
CA ASP A 300 -16.92 -2.58 -3.32
C ASP A 300 -17.20 -1.89 -4.65
N GLY A 301 -16.14 -1.67 -5.47
CA GLY A 301 -16.27 -1.13 -6.81
C GLY A 301 -17.12 -1.98 -7.74
N GLY A 302 -17.09 -3.31 -7.55
CA GLY A 302 -18.00 -4.22 -8.26
C GLY A 302 -19.46 -3.99 -7.88
N ARG A 303 -19.74 -3.80 -6.59
CA ARG A 303 -21.09 -3.43 -6.11
C ARG A 303 -21.53 -2.05 -6.64
N LEU A 304 -20.64 -1.08 -6.62
CA LEU A 304 -20.88 0.25 -7.19
C LEU A 304 -21.22 0.18 -8.68
N LEU A 305 -20.56 -0.70 -9.43
CA LEU A 305 -20.86 -0.94 -10.84
C LEU A 305 -22.29 -1.46 -11.01
N PHE A 306 -22.72 -2.47 -10.24
CA PHE A 306 -24.10 -2.98 -10.28
C PHE A 306 -25.12 -1.91 -9.89
N LEU A 307 -24.84 -1.11 -8.85
CA LEU A 307 -25.68 0.02 -8.46
C LEU A 307 -25.78 1.09 -9.57
N GLY A 308 -24.66 1.32 -10.28
CA GLY A 308 -24.64 2.19 -11.46
C GLY A 308 -25.52 1.66 -12.62
N ILE A 309 -25.42 0.37 -12.90
CA ILE A 309 -26.27 -0.31 -13.89
C ILE A 309 -27.75 -0.21 -13.50
N GLU A 310 -28.06 -0.47 -12.23
CA GLU A 310 -29.44 -0.35 -11.71
C GLU A 310 -29.98 1.07 -11.89
N LYS A 311 -29.16 2.09 -11.62
CA LYS A 311 -29.55 3.50 -11.80
C LYS A 311 -29.85 3.84 -13.25
N ILE A 312 -29.08 3.33 -14.20
CA ILE A 312 -29.26 3.56 -15.65
C ILE A 312 -30.46 2.79 -16.17
N LYS A 313 -30.58 1.52 -15.76
CA LYS A 313 -31.65 0.61 -16.21
C LYS A 313 -33.02 0.95 -15.59
N GLY A 314 -33.06 1.62 -14.45
CA GLY A 314 -34.27 1.92 -13.70
C GLY A 314 -34.89 0.72 -12.95
N SER A 315 -34.22 -0.43 -12.96
CA SER A 315 -34.68 -1.65 -12.27
C SER A 315 -33.52 -2.41 -11.66
N LYS A 316 -33.77 -3.08 -10.53
CA LYS A 316 -32.76 -3.86 -9.81
C LYS A 316 -32.15 -4.95 -10.69
N VAL A 317 -30.86 -5.17 -10.56
CA VAL A 317 -30.20 -6.34 -11.10
C VAL A 317 -30.69 -7.57 -10.32
N ASN A 318 -30.81 -8.71 -11.01
CA ASN A 318 -31.21 -9.95 -10.35
C ASN A 318 -30.16 -10.34 -9.26
N PRO A 319 -30.55 -10.44 -7.98
CA PRO A 319 -29.60 -10.75 -6.91
C PRO A 319 -28.84 -12.07 -7.11
N LYS A 320 -29.49 -13.09 -7.74
CA LYS A 320 -28.82 -14.36 -8.06
C LYS A 320 -27.66 -14.18 -9.03
N VAL A 321 -27.82 -13.31 -10.04
CA VAL A 321 -26.77 -13.02 -11.04
C VAL A 321 -25.64 -12.21 -10.38
N GLU A 322 -25.99 -11.19 -9.61
CA GLU A 322 -25.02 -10.37 -8.89
C GLU A 322 -24.17 -11.22 -7.94
N ASN A 323 -24.81 -12.05 -7.11
CA ASN A 323 -24.13 -12.93 -6.18
C ASN A 323 -23.26 -13.99 -6.87
N ALA A 324 -23.73 -14.55 -8.01
CA ALA A 324 -22.92 -15.50 -8.80
C ALA A 324 -21.66 -14.83 -9.35
N ILE A 325 -21.77 -13.61 -9.90
CA ILE A 325 -20.63 -12.85 -10.42
C ILE A 325 -19.65 -12.51 -9.28
N HIS A 326 -20.15 -12.06 -8.14
CA HIS A 326 -19.31 -11.80 -6.95
C HIS A 326 -18.60 -13.07 -6.48
N SER A 327 -19.27 -14.21 -6.45
CA SER A 327 -18.65 -15.50 -6.05
C SER A 327 -17.52 -15.91 -7.00
N VAL A 328 -17.72 -15.78 -8.31
CA VAL A 328 -16.65 -16.02 -9.30
C VAL A 328 -15.49 -15.05 -9.08
N GLY A 329 -15.78 -13.77 -8.81
CA GLY A 329 -14.75 -12.76 -8.50
C GLY A 329 -13.92 -13.14 -7.26
N ILE A 330 -14.56 -13.65 -6.20
CA ILE A 330 -13.87 -14.11 -4.99
C ILE A 330 -12.91 -15.26 -5.33
N VAL A 331 -13.37 -16.25 -6.10
CA VAL A 331 -12.52 -17.40 -6.49
C VAL A 331 -11.31 -16.93 -7.31
N LEU A 332 -11.53 -16.03 -8.27
CA LEU A 332 -10.44 -15.45 -9.07
C LEU A 332 -9.45 -14.65 -8.22
N LEU A 333 -9.96 -13.86 -7.27
CA LEU A 333 -9.11 -13.08 -6.35
C LEU A 333 -8.26 -14.00 -5.47
N LEU A 334 -8.86 -15.06 -4.92
CA LEU A 334 -8.15 -16.04 -4.09
C LEU A 334 -7.07 -16.77 -4.92
N ALA A 335 -7.39 -17.20 -6.14
CA ALA A 335 -6.42 -17.81 -7.04
C ALA A 335 -5.24 -16.87 -7.34
N LEU A 336 -5.52 -15.59 -7.59
CA LEU A 336 -4.50 -14.56 -7.81
C LEU A 336 -3.63 -14.36 -6.56
N ILE A 337 -4.22 -14.26 -5.38
CA ILE A 337 -3.48 -14.11 -4.11
C ILE A 337 -2.55 -15.31 -3.89
N ILE A 338 -3.03 -16.54 -4.12
CA ILE A 338 -2.20 -17.75 -3.98
C ILE A 338 -1.03 -17.72 -4.96
N LEU A 339 -1.28 -17.34 -6.21
CA LEU A 339 -0.24 -17.27 -7.26
C LEU A 339 0.82 -16.22 -6.93
N ILE A 340 0.41 -15.04 -6.47
CA ILE A 340 1.34 -13.97 -6.09
C ILE A 340 2.12 -14.38 -4.82
N THR A 341 1.45 -14.99 -3.84
CA THR A 341 2.09 -15.49 -2.61
C THR A 341 3.15 -16.54 -2.93
N TYR A 342 2.84 -17.48 -3.83
CA TYR A 342 3.82 -18.47 -4.30
C TYR A 342 5.04 -17.80 -4.95
N LYS A 343 4.82 -16.79 -5.79
CA LYS A 343 5.89 -16.00 -6.42
C LYS A 343 6.72 -15.24 -5.39
N ASP A 344 6.10 -14.67 -4.35
CA ASP A 344 6.81 -13.99 -3.26
C ASP A 344 7.75 -14.96 -2.52
N ILE A 345 7.26 -16.18 -2.22
CA ILE A 345 8.08 -17.20 -1.54
C ILE A 345 9.28 -17.62 -2.40
N LEU A 346 9.11 -17.72 -3.72
CA LEU A 346 10.22 -18.02 -4.63
C LEU A 346 11.29 -16.92 -4.67
N LYS A 347 10.91 -15.66 -4.47
CA LYS A 347 11.85 -14.54 -4.39
C LYS A 347 12.65 -14.51 -3.09
N LEU A 348 12.21 -15.20 -2.04
CA LEU A 348 12.90 -15.25 -0.75
C LEU A 348 13.96 -16.34 -0.68
N LYS A 349 13.95 -17.28 -1.64
CA LYS A 349 14.98 -18.31 -1.82
C LYS A 349 16.10 -17.80 -2.70
#